data_e4022f6608da3a2d54cd389a3dc674fb
#
_entry.id   e4022f6608da3a2d54cd389a3dc674fb
#
_cell.length_a   1.000
_cell.length_b   1.000
_cell.length_c   1.000
_cell.angle_alpha   90.00
_cell.angle_beta   90.00
_cell.angle_gamma   90.00
#
_symmetry.space_group_name_H-M   'P 1'
#
loop_
_entity.id
_entity.type
_entity.pdbx_description
1 polymer ?
#
loop_
_entity_poly.entity_id
_entity_poly.type
_entity_poly.pdbx_seq_one_letter_code
_entity_poly.pdbx_strand_id
1 'polypeptide(L)'
;MSDYGLPPGLNDIAALAERALHEIPLGQFPGIRELTIAVEDSPDDEMLAELGLSSPWELTGLYKGIPLDQRGIADWGQEPDQVVLFREPILLEWIETGDSLPDLVRTVLIHEIAHHFGFTDEQIEALEQKTRDGAARH
;
A
#
# COMPACT_ATOMS: atom_id res chain seq x y z
N MET A 1 -17.70 11.71 -8.53
CA MET A 1 -18.63 11.88 -7.44
C MET A 1 -18.50 13.28 -6.86
N SER A 2 -19.58 13.95 -6.75
CA SER A 2 -19.60 15.37 -6.39
C SER A 2 -20.32 15.63 -5.08
N ASP A 3 -20.32 14.66 -4.22
CA ASP A 3 -20.96 14.82 -2.94
C ASP A 3 -20.11 15.66 -2.02
N TYR A 4 -20.61 16.81 -1.65
CA TYR A 4 -19.88 17.74 -0.80
C TYR A 4 -19.84 17.33 0.67
N GLY A 5 -20.62 16.35 1.05
CA GLY A 5 -20.79 16.02 2.46
C GLY A 5 -19.76 15.06 3.01
N LEU A 6 -19.29 14.11 2.21
CA LEU A 6 -18.48 13.02 2.74
C LEU A 6 -17.18 12.82 1.98
N PRO A 7 -16.06 12.78 2.68
CA PRO A 7 -14.80 12.36 2.05
C PRO A 7 -14.84 10.84 1.77
N PRO A 8 -13.93 10.34 0.92
CA PRO A 8 -13.82 8.90 0.71
C PRO A 8 -13.68 8.12 2.01
N GLY A 9 -14.46 7.07 2.16
CA GLY A 9 -14.46 6.24 3.36
C GLY A 9 -13.52 5.05 3.26
N LEU A 10 -13.52 4.22 4.30
CA LEU A 10 -12.69 3.02 4.34
C LEU A 10 -12.98 2.10 3.16
N ASN A 11 -14.26 1.89 2.85
CA ASN A 11 -14.64 1.01 1.74
C ASN A 11 -14.22 1.58 0.39
N ASP A 12 -14.21 2.91 0.25
CA ASP A 12 -13.76 3.55 -0.98
C ASP A 12 -12.27 3.31 -1.21
N ILE A 13 -11.48 3.49 -0.17
CA ILE A 13 -10.03 3.24 -0.25
C ILE A 13 -9.77 1.77 -0.53
N ALA A 14 -10.49 0.87 0.14
CA ALA A 14 -10.34 -0.57 -0.07
C ALA A 14 -10.64 -0.96 -1.52
N ALA A 15 -11.70 -0.43 -2.11
CA ALA A 15 -12.05 -0.72 -3.49
C ALA A 15 -10.97 -0.24 -4.46
N LEU A 16 -10.43 0.95 -4.22
CA LEU A 16 -9.34 1.48 -5.05
C LEU A 16 -8.09 0.63 -4.92
N ALA A 17 -7.78 0.17 -3.71
CA ALA A 17 -6.62 -0.66 -3.47
C ALA A 17 -6.74 -2.03 -4.14
N GLU A 18 -7.92 -2.65 -4.07
CA GLU A 18 -8.15 -3.93 -4.74
C GLU A 18 -7.99 -3.80 -6.25
N ARG A 19 -8.51 -2.72 -6.82
CA ARG A 19 -8.33 -2.46 -8.25
C ARG A 19 -6.86 -2.26 -8.59
N ALA A 20 -6.14 -1.48 -7.79
CA ALA A 20 -4.73 -1.22 -8.00
C ALA A 20 -3.91 -2.51 -7.93
N LEU A 21 -4.25 -3.40 -7.02
CA LEU A 21 -3.54 -4.66 -6.86
C LEU A 21 -3.54 -5.49 -8.14
N HIS A 22 -4.64 -5.47 -8.89
CA HIS A 22 -4.73 -6.18 -10.16
C HIS A 22 -3.84 -5.56 -11.25
N GLU A 23 -3.43 -4.33 -11.09
CA GLU A 23 -2.57 -3.64 -12.05
C GLU A 23 -1.08 -3.81 -11.76
N ILE A 24 -0.74 -4.23 -10.54
CA ILE A 24 0.65 -4.39 -10.11
C ILE A 24 1.19 -5.73 -10.60
N PRO A 25 2.39 -5.75 -11.21
CA PRO A 25 2.98 -7.00 -11.71
C PRO A 25 3.60 -7.79 -10.55
N LEU A 26 2.77 -8.51 -9.82
CA LEU A 26 3.20 -9.28 -8.64
C LEU A 26 4.24 -10.36 -8.96
N GLY A 27 4.34 -10.78 -10.23
CA GLY A 27 5.37 -11.73 -10.63
C GLY A 27 6.80 -11.22 -10.45
N GLN A 28 6.98 -9.92 -10.26
CA GLN A 28 8.29 -9.34 -9.98
C GLN A 28 8.68 -9.48 -8.50
N PHE A 29 7.78 -10.02 -7.69
CA PHE A 29 8.01 -10.19 -6.26
C PHE A 29 7.95 -11.69 -5.91
N PRO A 30 8.98 -12.45 -6.28
CA PRO A 30 8.98 -13.89 -6.02
C PRO A 30 8.94 -14.16 -4.52
N GLY A 31 8.13 -15.13 -4.15
CA GLY A 31 7.96 -15.45 -2.75
C GLY A 31 6.85 -14.70 -2.05
N ILE A 32 6.18 -13.78 -2.76
CA ILE A 32 5.01 -13.14 -2.19
C ILE A 32 3.91 -14.19 -2.02
N ARG A 33 3.33 -14.21 -0.85
CA ARG A 33 2.23 -15.12 -0.56
C ARG A 33 0.93 -14.41 -0.93
N GLU A 34 -0.18 -15.11 -0.82
CA GLU A 34 -1.47 -14.50 -1.08
C GLU A 34 -1.56 -13.18 -0.32
N LEU A 35 -1.68 -12.09 -1.05
CA LEU A 35 -1.67 -10.75 -0.46
C LEU A 35 -3.08 -10.27 -0.18
N THR A 36 -3.31 -9.81 1.03
CA THR A 36 -4.58 -9.18 1.41
C THR A 36 -4.36 -7.71 1.74
N ILE A 37 -5.43 -6.94 1.63
CA ILE A 37 -5.39 -5.51 1.93
C ILE A 37 -6.40 -5.21 3.03
N ALA A 38 -5.96 -4.44 4.02
CA ALA A 38 -6.84 -3.92 5.05
C ALA A 38 -6.73 -2.40 5.05
N VAL A 39 -7.79 -1.72 5.41
CA VAL A 39 -7.80 -0.26 5.50
C VAL A 39 -8.27 0.14 6.89
N GLU A 40 -7.49 0.98 7.54
CA GLU A 40 -7.79 1.52 8.86
C GLU A 40 -7.79 3.04 8.79
N ASP A 41 -8.40 3.72 9.75
CA ASP A 41 -8.46 5.18 9.72
C ASP A 41 -7.08 5.81 9.91
N SER A 42 -6.35 5.38 10.93
CA SER A 42 -5.00 5.89 11.17
C SER A 42 -4.20 4.89 11.99
N PRO A 43 -2.86 5.00 11.94
CA PRO A 43 -2.04 4.13 12.80
C PRO A 43 -2.23 4.49 14.27
N ASP A 44 -2.18 3.48 15.13
CA ASP A 44 -2.30 3.73 16.56
C ASP A 44 -0.95 4.11 17.19
N ASP A 45 -1.01 4.55 18.44
CA ASP A 45 0.18 5.03 19.15
C ASP A 45 1.24 3.95 19.31
N GLU A 46 0.82 2.72 19.55
CA GLU A 46 1.75 1.60 19.69
C GLU A 46 2.52 1.35 18.40
N MET A 47 1.82 1.38 17.27
CA MET A 47 2.43 1.18 15.95
C MET A 47 3.42 2.30 15.65
N LEU A 48 3.05 3.55 15.95
CA LEU A 48 3.93 4.69 15.74
C LEU A 48 5.21 4.57 16.58
N ALA A 49 5.07 4.15 17.82
CA ALA A 49 6.21 3.96 18.71
C ALA A 49 7.15 2.89 18.18
N GLU A 50 6.61 1.77 17.72
CA GLU A 50 7.42 0.68 17.17
C GLU A 50 8.22 1.10 15.94
N LEU A 51 7.63 1.98 15.12
CA LEU A 51 8.27 2.46 13.89
C LEU A 51 9.11 3.71 14.10
N GLY A 52 9.13 4.26 15.29
CA GLY A 52 9.90 5.49 15.58
C GLY A 52 9.31 6.73 14.94
N LEU A 53 8.02 6.74 14.67
CA LEU A 53 7.36 7.87 14.06
C LEU A 53 6.71 8.76 15.11
N SER A 54 6.73 10.07 14.87
CA SER A 54 6.18 11.05 15.81
C SER A 54 4.75 11.46 15.52
N SER A 55 4.25 11.14 14.33
CA SER A 55 2.93 11.57 13.90
C SER A 55 2.26 10.51 13.04
N PRO A 56 0.94 10.27 13.22
CA PRO A 56 0.21 9.33 12.37
C PRO A 56 0.20 9.77 10.90
N TRP A 57 0.33 11.07 10.63
CA TRP A 57 0.29 11.59 9.27
C TRP A 57 1.48 11.15 8.41
N GLU A 58 2.53 10.64 9.05
CA GLU A 58 3.73 10.19 8.34
C GLU A 58 3.60 8.78 7.77
N LEU A 59 2.54 8.05 8.11
CA LEU A 59 2.40 6.64 7.72
C LEU A 59 1.14 6.43 6.89
N THR A 60 1.31 6.29 5.56
CA THR A 60 0.18 6.04 4.66
C THR A 60 -0.11 4.54 4.50
N GLY A 61 0.88 3.69 4.75
CA GLY A 61 0.69 2.25 4.63
C GLY A 61 1.76 1.47 5.35
N LEU A 62 1.52 0.18 5.50
CA LEU A 62 2.47 -0.72 6.17
C LEU A 62 2.31 -2.13 5.62
N TYR A 63 3.42 -2.76 5.25
CA TYR A 63 3.43 -4.15 4.82
C TYR A 63 3.64 -5.05 6.04
N LYS A 64 2.77 -6.02 6.22
CA LYS A 64 2.90 -7.01 7.29
C LYS A 64 3.14 -8.37 6.65
N GLY A 65 4.30 -8.93 6.91
CA GLY A 65 4.65 -10.23 6.38
C GLY A 65 5.96 -10.69 7.00
N ILE A 66 6.27 -11.96 6.81
CA ILE A 66 7.54 -12.50 7.28
C ILE A 66 8.58 -12.21 6.21
N PRO A 67 9.71 -11.56 6.56
CA PRO A 67 10.77 -11.30 5.58
C PRO A 67 11.21 -12.60 4.88
N LEU A 68 11.47 -12.50 3.58
CA LEU A 68 11.80 -13.67 2.77
C LEU A 68 12.97 -14.49 3.31
N ASP A 69 14.00 -13.81 3.82
CA ASP A 69 15.19 -14.46 4.35
C ASP A 69 14.94 -15.16 5.69
N GLN A 70 13.80 -14.91 6.30
CA GLN A 70 13.42 -15.52 7.57
C GLN A 70 12.32 -16.57 7.42
N ARG A 71 11.83 -16.78 6.20
CA ARG A 71 10.80 -17.79 5.96
C ARG A 71 11.41 -19.17 5.92
N GLY A 72 10.78 -20.10 6.61
CA GLY A 72 11.19 -21.49 6.63
C GLY A 72 9.99 -22.41 6.44
N ILE A 73 10.24 -23.71 6.55
CA ILE A 73 9.18 -24.71 6.37
C ILE A 73 8.05 -24.52 7.39
N ALA A 74 8.39 -24.08 8.59
CA ALA A 74 7.41 -23.85 9.65
C ALA A 74 6.44 -22.72 9.33
N ASP A 75 6.80 -21.86 8.38
CA ASP A 75 5.94 -20.73 8.00
C ASP A 75 4.95 -21.09 6.91
N TRP A 76 5.03 -22.27 6.36
CA TRP A 76 4.08 -22.74 5.36
C TRP A 76 2.71 -22.90 6.02
N GLY A 77 1.70 -22.31 5.40
CA GLY A 77 0.37 -22.36 5.97
C GLY A 77 0.07 -21.22 6.94
N GLN A 78 1.03 -20.32 7.15
CA GLN A 78 0.80 -19.11 7.92
C GLN A 78 -0.17 -18.18 7.17
N GLU A 79 -0.66 -17.16 7.87
CA GLU A 79 -1.54 -16.17 7.27
C GLU A 79 -0.88 -15.51 6.07
N PRO A 80 -1.66 -15.12 5.06
CA PRO A 80 -1.12 -14.40 3.91
C PRO A 80 -0.51 -13.06 4.33
N ASP A 81 0.40 -12.57 3.50
CA ASP A 81 0.96 -11.24 3.71
C ASP A 81 -0.16 -10.21 3.61
N GLN A 82 0.00 -9.09 4.30
CA GLN A 82 -1.02 -8.05 4.32
C GLN A 82 -0.40 -6.68 4.15
N VAL A 83 -1.06 -5.83 3.38
CA VAL A 83 -0.76 -4.39 3.36
C VAL A 83 -1.90 -3.70 4.08
N VAL A 84 -1.56 -2.88 5.07
CA VAL A 84 -2.53 -2.03 5.75
C VAL A 84 -2.37 -0.62 5.20
N LEU A 85 -3.46 -0.02 4.76
CA LEU A 85 -3.48 1.36 4.29
C LEU A 85 -4.19 2.21 5.32
N PHE A 86 -3.70 3.44 5.52
CA PHE A 86 -4.27 4.33 6.52
C PHE A 86 -4.99 5.48 5.82
N ARG A 87 -6.30 5.50 5.97
CA ARG A 87 -7.19 6.41 5.25
C ARG A 87 -6.85 7.88 5.51
N GLU A 88 -6.73 8.29 6.76
CA GLU A 88 -6.52 9.71 7.07
C GLU A 88 -5.20 10.26 6.52
N PRO A 89 -4.06 9.59 6.73
CA PRO A 89 -2.82 10.04 6.10
C PRO A 89 -2.88 10.07 4.58
N ILE A 90 -3.54 9.09 3.95
CA ILE A 90 -3.70 9.06 2.50
C ILE A 90 -4.54 10.26 2.04
N LEU A 91 -5.62 10.58 2.73
CA LEU A 91 -6.46 11.72 2.36
C LEU A 91 -5.71 13.04 2.50
N LEU A 92 -4.87 13.16 3.54
CA LEU A 92 -4.06 14.36 3.70
C LEU A 92 -3.10 14.53 2.53
N GLU A 93 -2.39 13.48 2.16
CA GLU A 93 -1.47 13.53 1.04
C GLU A 93 -2.19 13.83 -0.26
N TRP A 94 -3.36 13.25 -0.45
CA TRP A 94 -4.19 13.52 -1.61
C TRP A 94 -4.54 15.01 -1.73
N ILE A 95 -4.94 15.61 -0.60
CA ILE A 95 -5.28 17.04 -0.57
C ILE A 95 -4.04 17.89 -0.87
N GLU A 96 -2.91 17.53 -0.30
CA GLU A 96 -1.68 18.30 -0.46
C GLU A 96 -1.07 18.19 -1.85
N THR A 97 -1.13 17.02 -2.47
CA THR A 97 -0.47 16.82 -3.78
C THR A 97 -1.36 17.16 -4.95
N GLY A 98 -2.66 17.02 -4.79
CA GLY A 98 -3.59 17.23 -5.91
C GLY A 98 -3.62 16.09 -6.91
N ASP A 99 -2.93 14.97 -6.63
CA ASP A 99 -2.96 13.78 -7.48
C ASP A 99 -4.34 13.15 -7.47
N SER A 100 -4.65 12.30 -8.46
CA SER A 100 -5.88 11.54 -8.39
C SER A 100 -5.80 10.53 -7.24
N LEU A 101 -6.90 10.32 -6.54
CA LEU A 101 -6.91 9.37 -5.42
C LEU A 101 -6.58 7.95 -5.86
N PRO A 102 -7.11 7.42 -6.97
CA PRO A 102 -6.72 6.09 -7.45
C PRO A 102 -5.22 5.97 -7.69
N ASP A 103 -4.60 6.98 -8.29
CA ASP A 103 -3.17 6.97 -8.54
C ASP A 103 -2.37 6.98 -7.24
N LEU A 104 -2.80 7.78 -6.26
CA LEU A 104 -2.12 7.85 -4.98
C LEU A 104 -2.21 6.51 -4.23
N VAL A 105 -3.39 5.90 -4.19
CA VAL A 105 -3.57 4.60 -3.53
C VAL A 105 -2.66 3.55 -4.19
N ARG A 106 -2.60 3.54 -5.51
CA ARG A 106 -1.72 2.62 -6.25
C ARG A 106 -0.26 2.86 -5.90
N THR A 107 0.16 4.11 -5.84
CA THR A 107 1.53 4.47 -5.48
C THR A 107 1.89 3.98 -4.08
N VAL A 108 1.01 4.23 -3.11
CA VAL A 108 1.26 3.78 -1.74
C VAL A 108 1.40 2.26 -1.70
N LEU A 109 0.51 1.56 -2.38
CA LEU A 109 0.53 0.09 -2.40
C LEU A 109 1.82 -0.44 -3.02
N ILE A 110 2.23 0.11 -4.16
CA ILE A 110 3.49 -0.30 -4.81
C ILE A 110 4.68 -0.07 -3.91
N HIS A 111 4.74 1.09 -3.25
CA HIS A 111 5.86 1.43 -2.36
C HIS A 111 5.97 0.43 -1.22
N GLU A 112 4.87 0.07 -0.58
CA GLU A 112 4.91 -0.85 0.54
C GLU A 112 5.35 -2.24 0.12
N ILE A 113 4.83 -2.72 -0.99
CA ILE A 113 5.20 -4.04 -1.50
C ILE A 113 6.68 -4.04 -1.89
N ALA A 114 7.11 -3.05 -2.65
CA ALA A 114 8.47 -3.00 -3.19
C ALA A 114 9.52 -2.84 -2.08
N HIS A 115 9.25 -2.01 -1.07
CA HIS A 115 10.17 -1.85 0.05
C HIS A 115 10.33 -3.15 0.83
N HIS A 116 9.23 -3.87 1.02
CA HIS A 116 9.28 -5.16 1.71
C HIS A 116 10.23 -6.15 1.01
N PHE A 117 10.31 -6.07 -0.31
CA PHE A 117 11.15 -6.94 -1.11
C PHE A 117 12.53 -6.35 -1.42
N GLY A 118 12.87 -5.22 -0.79
CA GLY A 118 14.20 -4.65 -0.89
C GLY A 118 14.49 -3.86 -2.16
N PHE A 119 13.46 -3.42 -2.88
CA PHE A 119 13.66 -2.61 -4.06
C PHE A 119 14.26 -1.25 -3.70
N THR A 120 15.17 -0.77 -4.52
CA THR A 120 15.72 0.59 -4.37
C THR A 120 14.69 1.62 -4.83
N ASP A 121 14.89 2.87 -4.45
CA ASP A 121 14.00 3.94 -4.87
C ASP A 121 13.93 4.05 -6.40
N GLU A 122 15.05 3.84 -7.09
CA GLU A 122 15.07 3.85 -8.56
C GLU A 122 14.24 2.72 -9.14
N GLN A 123 14.35 1.53 -8.55
CA GLN A 123 13.56 0.38 -8.99
C GLN A 123 12.08 0.60 -8.75
N ILE A 124 11.73 1.21 -7.63
CA ILE A 124 10.33 1.52 -7.31
C ILE A 124 9.77 2.52 -8.30
N GLU A 125 10.54 3.57 -8.61
CA GLU A 125 10.12 4.59 -9.56
C GLU A 125 9.88 3.98 -10.95
N ALA A 126 10.77 3.11 -11.41
CA ALA A 126 10.61 2.42 -12.68
C ALA A 126 9.36 1.54 -12.68
N LEU A 127 9.10 0.85 -11.58
CA LEU A 127 7.92 0.00 -11.44
C LEU A 127 6.64 0.82 -11.47
N GLU A 128 6.62 1.96 -10.79
CA GLU A 128 5.47 2.86 -10.78
C GLU A 128 5.17 3.38 -12.18
N GLN A 129 6.20 3.76 -12.92
CA GLN A 129 6.04 4.26 -14.28
C GLN A 129 5.47 3.17 -15.18
N LYS A 130 5.99 1.95 -15.08
CA LYS A 130 5.50 0.81 -15.84
C LYS A 130 4.05 0.48 -15.52
N THR A 131 3.70 0.51 -14.26
CA THR A 131 2.33 0.23 -13.81
C THR A 131 1.37 1.30 -14.30
N ARG A 132 1.80 2.57 -14.25
CA ARG A 132 1.01 3.69 -14.71
C ARG A 132 0.75 3.61 -16.21
N ASP A 133 1.77 3.27 -16.97
CA ASP A 133 1.65 3.10 -18.43
C ASP A 133 0.70 1.96 -18.77
N GLY A 134 0.79 0.85 -18.04
CA GLY A 134 -0.12 -0.27 -18.21
C GLY A 134 -1.56 0.09 -17.91
N ALA A 135 -1.79 0.82 -16.81
CA ALA A 135 -3.13 1.27 -16.43
C ALA A 135 -3.72 2.24 -17.47
N ALA A 136 -2.88 3.11 -18.01
CA ALA A 136 -3.32 4.10 -19.01
C ALA A 136 -3.79 3.48 -20.32
N ARG A 137 -3.38 2.23 -20.59
CA ARG A 137 -3.77 1.53 -21.83
C ARG A 137 -5.10 0.81 -21.71
N HIS A 138 -5.63 0.76 -20.53
CA HIS A 138 -6.91 0.11 -20.25
C HIS A 138 -7.97 1.15 -19.94
#